data_59c46517398e5135990d5e8347ae31cc
#
_entry.id   59c46517398e5135990d5e8347ae31cc
#
_cell.length_a   1.000
_cell.length_b   1.000
_cell.length_c   1.000
_cell.angle_alpha   90.00
_cell.angle_beta   90.00
_cell.angle_gamma   90.00
#
_symmetry.space_group_name_H-M   'P 1'
#
loop_
_entity.id
_entity.type
_entity.pdbx_description
1 polymer ?
#
loop_
_entity_poly.entity_id
_entity_poly.type
_entity_poly.pdbx_seq_one_letter_code
_entity_poly.pdbx_strand_id
1 'polypeptide(L)'
;CQGGALAWVFDQAEDRLIDLDSAMVIGFDTTEFLDLPEVRTPVMMYLLQVMEELVDGQRLIYVISEFWKALDHEIFSDFAKQKQKTIRKQNGLGIFDTQSPSDVLRHPIGRTMIEQSVTKIFLANPEAVREEYVDGFGLTQAEFDIVRSLGAQGGRRFLVKQGHASAICELDLAGLEDFITVLSATTDNVALLDAVRERHGNDPFQWLPVLLREVQDRRFRTSRRTA
;
A
#
# COMPACT_ATOMS: atom_id res chain seq x y z
N CYS A 1 -13.73 3.38 27.66
CA CYS A 1 -14.00 4.43 28.65
C CYS A 1 -15.00 5.40 28.07
N GLN A 2 -16.26 5.32 28.46
CA GLN A 2 -17.35 6.18 27.96
C GLN A 2 -16.97 7.67 28.11
N GLY A 3 -16.99 8.41 26.99
CA GLY A 3 -16.73 9.84 26.95
C GLY A 3 -15.27 10.28 26.99
N GLY A 4 -14.31 9.39 26.83
CA GLY A 4 -12.89 9.75 26.69
C GLY A 4 -12.56 10.36 25.32
N ALA A 5 -11.37 10.98 25.18
CA ALA A 5 -10.92 11.62 23.95
C ALA A 5 -10.92 10.69 22.72
N LEU A 6 -10.75 9.38 22.92
CA LEU A 6 -10.78 8.36 21.88
C LEU A 6 -12.11 7.60 21.78
N ALA A 7 -13.17 8.05 22.47
CA ALA A 7 -14.47 7.38 22.49
C ALA A 7 -15.09 7.27 21.08
N TRP A 8 -14.91 8.28 20.24
CA TRP A 8 -15.40 8.29 18.87
C TRP A 8 -14.81 7.18 18.00
N VAL A 9 -13.62 6.67 18.34
CA VAL A 9 -12.96 5.56 17.64
C VAL A 9 -13.26 4.22 18.29
N PHE A 10 -13.12 4.11 19.62
CA PHE A 10 -13.10 2.82 20.33
C PHE A 10 -14.34 2.52 21.18
N ASP A 11 -15.21 3.51 21.41
CA ASP A 11 -16.41 3.32 22.24
C ASP A 11 -17.61 2.89 21.37
N GLN A 12 -17.43 1.82 20.62
CA GLN A 12 -18.49 1.22 19.81
C GLN A 12 -19.17 0.11 20.58
N ALA A 13 -20.49 -0.07 20.36
CA ALA A 13 -21.27 -1.11 21.02
C ALA A 13 -20.86 -2.53 20.60
N GLU A 14 -20.33 -2.67 19.38
CA GLU A 14 -19.90 -3.92 18.77
C GLU A 14 -18.54 -3.73 18.12
N ASP A 15 -17.65 -4.68 18.34
CA ASP A 15 -16.40 -4.75 17.58
C ASP A 15 -16.65 -5.50 16.26
N ARG A 16 -16.62 -4.75 15.16
CA ARG A 16 -16.87 -5.31 13.82
C ARG A 16 -15.64 -5.99 13.21
N LEU A 17 -14.48 -5.91 13.87
CA LEU A 17 -13.24 -6.50 13.40
C LEU A 17 -12.94 -7.89 14.03
N ILE A 18 -13.84 -8.39 14.88
CA ILE A 18 -13.68 -9.70 15.54
C ILE A 18 -13.92 -10.87 14.58
N ASP A 19 -14.68 -10.68 13.50
CA ASP A 19 -15.16 -11.78 12.64
C ASP A 19 -14.65 -11.65 11.22
N LEU A 20 -13.32 -11.48 11.08
CA LEU A 20 -12.65 -11.30 9.78
C LEU A 20 -12.19 -12.60 9.13
N ASP A 21 -12.28 -13.73 9.83
CA ASP A 21 -11.77 -15.04 9.39
C ASP A 21 -12.40 -15.53 8.07
N SER A 22 -13.61 -15.07 7.76
CA SER A 22 -14.30 -15.43 6.52
C SER A 22 -13.94 -14.54 5.32
N ALA A 23 -13.22 -13.43 5.54
CA ALA A 23 -12.90 -12.48 4.50
C ALA A 23 -11.62 -12.84 3.77
N MET A 24 -11.69 -12.98 2.44
CA MET A 24 -10.50 -13.22 1.61
C MET A 24 -9.60 -11.98 1.47
N VAL A 25 -10.17 -10.78 1.52
CA VAL A 25 -9.47 -9.49 1.42
C VAL A 25 -10.05 -8.55 2.44
N ILE A 26 -9.17 -7.97 3.24
CA ILE A 26 -9.53 -6.99 4.28
C ILE A 26 -8.71 -5.72 3.99
N GLY A 27 -9.36 -4.59 3.95
CA GLY A 27 -8.71 -3.29 3.75
C GLY A 27 -9.11 -2.30 4.83
N PHE A 28 -8.12 -1.59 5.37
CA PHE A 28 -8.32 -0.52 6.34
C PHE A 28 -7.83 0.79 5.71
N ASP A 29 -8.74 1.76 5.57
CA ASP A 29 -8.34 3.12 5.23
C ASP A 29 -7.86 3.83 6.51
N THR A 30 -6.57 4.10 6.56
CA THR A 30 -5.92 4.74 7.71
C THR A 30 -5.60 6.21 7.46
N THR A 31 -5.99 6.77 6.33
CA THR A 31 -5.60 8.12 5.89
C THR A 31 -5.92 9.18 6.93
N GLU A 32 -7.14 9.18 7.48
CA GLU A 32 -7.54 10.15 8.50
C GLU A 32 -6.83 9.97 9.84
N PHE A 33 -6.45 8.74 10.19
CA PHE A 33 -5.80 8.44 11.47
C PHE A 33 -4.29 8.70 11.46
N LEU A 34 -3.63 8.52 10.31
CA LEU A 34 -2.19 8.68 10.20
C LEU A 34 -1.73 10.10 10.48
N ASP A 35 -2.56 11.09 10.19
CA ASP A 35 -2.26 12.50 10.40
C ASP A 35 -2.66 13.02 11.81
N LEU A 36 -3.29 12.17 12.65
CA LEU A 36 -3.71 12.48 14.02
C LEU A 36 -2.86 11.73 15.04
N PRO A 37 -1.77 12.31 15.59
CA PRO A 37 -0.82 11.59 16.46
C PRO A 37 -1.49 10.91 17.69
N GLU A 38 -2.51 11.53 18.26
CA GLU A 38 -3.22 11.02 19.44
C GLU A 38 -4.01 9.75 19.17
N VAL A 39 -4.52 9.60 17.93
CA VAL A 39 -5.37 8.48 17.49
C VAL A 39 -4.54 7.44 16.76
N ARG A 40 -3.53 7.86 16.01
CA ARG A 40 -2.69 7.00 15.17
C ARG A 40 -2.14 5.80 15.93
N THR A 41 -1.46 6.04 17.05
CA THR A 41 -0.83 4.98 17.82
C THR A 41 -1.82 3.92 18.30
N PRO A 42 -2.90 4.26 19.03
CA PRO A 42 -3.83 3.25 19.51
C PRO A 42 -4.59 2.53 18.39
N VAL A 43 -4.94 3.21 17.30
CA VAL A 43 -5.61 2.58 16.15
C VAL A 43 -4.66 1.59 15.48
N MET A 44 -3.45 1.99 15.19
CA MET A 44 -2.47 1.10 14.55
C MET A 44 -2.13 -0.10 15.43
N MET A 45 -2.00 0.08 16.75
CA MET A 45 -1.82 -1.04 17.68
C MET A 45 -2.97 -2.05 17.61
N TYR A 46 -4.20 -1.55 17.59
CA TYR A 46 -5.38 -2.39 17.46
C TYR A 46 -5.39 -3.14 16.12
N LEU A 47 -5.14 -2.46 15.00
CA LEU A 47 -5.09 -3.10 13.68
C LEU A 47 -3.97 -4.14 13.58
N LEU A 48 -2.80 -3.86 14.18
CA LEU A 48 -1.71 -4.82 14.23
C LEU A 48 -2.06 -6.05 15.09
N GLN A 49 -2.79 -5.86 16.20
CA GLN A 49 -3.28 -6.97 17.01
C GLN A 49 -4.27 -7.85 16.23
N VAL A 50 -5.24 -7.23 15.55
CA VAL A 50 -6.19 -7.95 14.68
C VAL A 50 -5.44 -8.73 13.60
N MET A 51 -4.43 -8.11 12.98
CA MET A 51 -3.61 -8.79 11.98
C MET A 51 -2.82 -9.97 12.58
N GLU A 52 -2.34 -9.85 13.84
CA GLU A 52 -1.67 -10.95 14.53
C GLU A 52 -2.60 -12.16 14.75
N GLU A 53 -3.84 -11.92 15.09
CA GLU A 53 -4.84 -12.96 15.31
C GLU A 53 -5.18 -13.72 14.02
N LEU A 54 -5.09 -13.03 12.86
CA LEU A 54 -5.26 -13.67 11.54
C LEU A 54 -4.08 -14.54 11.12
N VAL A 55 -2.94 -14.48 11.82
CA VAL A 55 -1.74 -15.30 11.50
C VAL A 55 -1.85 -16.64 12.23
N ASP A 56 -2.64 -17.55 11.69
CA ASP A 56 -2.92 -18.88 12.24
C ASP A 56 -2.15 -20.03 11.56
N GLY A 57 -1.22 -19.69 10.65
CA GLY A 57 -0.48 -20.65 9.82
C GLY A 57 -1.01 -20.81 8.40
N GLN A 58 -2.14 -20.19 8.08
CA GLN A 58 -2.63 -20.04 6.70
C GLN A 58 -1.77 -19.04 5.93
N ARG A 59 -1.89 -19.03 4.61
CA ARG A 59 -1.20 -18.04 3.78
C ARG A 59 -1.80 -16.66 4.01
N LEU A 60 -1.00 -15.75 4.51
CA LEU A 60 -1.38 -14.36 4.73
C LEU A 60 -0.42 -13.42 3.98
N ILE A 61 -0.97 -12.50 3.19
CA ILE A 61 -0.23 -11.37 2.64
C ILE A 61 -0.79 -10.12 3.29
N TYR A 62 0.07 -9.34 3.93
CA TYR A 62 -0.30 -8.03 4.42
C TYR A 62 0.51 -6.94 3.76
N VAL A 63 -0.14 -5.82 3.47
CA VAL A 63 0.46 -4.64 2.85
C VAL A 63 0.28 -3.46 3.81
N ILE A 64 1.36 -2.81 4.15
CA ILE A 64 1.32 -1.58 4.97
C ILE A 64 1.92 -0.45 4.16
N SER A 65 1.04 0.43 3.69
CA SER A 65 1.41 1.62 2.94
C SER A 65 1.88 2.72 3.89
N GLU A 66 2.87 3.51 3.46
CA GLU A 66 3.45 4.59 4.27
C GLU A 66 3.88 4.12 5.68
N PHE A 67 4.49 2.95 5.75
CA PHE A 67 4.77 2.19 6.97
C PHE A 67 5.56 2.98 8.04
N TRP A 68 6.50 3.85 7.63
CA TRP A 68 7.29 4.67 8.58
C TRP A 68 6.44 5.66 9.36
N LYS A 69 5.32 6.15 8.82
CA LYS A 69 4.40 7.00 9.60
C LYS A 69 3.87 6.28 10.85
N ALA A 70 3.72 4.96 10.77
CA ALA A 70 3.32 4.13 11.90
C ALA A 70 4.49 3.82 12.84
N LEU A 71 5.74 3.89 12.39
CA LEU A 71 6.92 3.52 13.16
C LEU A 71 7.40 4.58 14.16
N ASP A 72 6.88 5.77 14.15
CA ASP A 72 7.28 6.86 15.05
C ASP A 72 7.12 6.52 16.55
N HIS A 73 6.45 5.42 16.87
CA HIS A 73 6.29 4.93 18.21
C HIS A 73 7.12 3.66 18.46
N GLU A 74 7.79 3.58 19.62
CA GLU A 74 8.71 2.49 19.98
C GLU A 74 8.05 1.10 19.90
N ILE A 75 6.77 0.99 20.24
CA ILE A 75 5.99 -0.24 20.19
C ILE A 75 5.89 -0.81 18.76
N PHE A 76 5.72 0.06 17.77
CA PHE A 76 5.69 -0.37 16.37
C PHE A 76 7.04 -0.83 15.87
N SER A 77 8.10 -0.17 16.33
CA SER A 77 9.47 -0.57 16.03
C SER A 77 9.74 -2.01 16.47
N ASP A 78 9.31 -2.36 17.67
CA ASP A 78 9.51 -3.71 18.21
C ASP A 78 8.63 -4.75 17.52
N PHE A 79 7.36 -4.41 17.25
CA PHE A 79 6.47 -5.25 16.44
C PHE A 79 7.08 -5.55 15.08
N ALA A 80 7.48 -4.53 14.34
CA ALA A 80 8.06 -4.69 13.01
C ALA A 80 9.31 -5.56 13.01
N LYS A 81 10.23 -5.35 13.98
CA LYS A 81 11.44 -6.16 14.15
C LYS A 81 11.15 -7.63 14.43
N GLN A 82 10.19 -7.90 15.32
CA GLN A 82 9.84 -9.26 15.73
C GLN A 82 9.07 -9.98 14.63
N LYS A 83 8.08 -9.33 14.04
CA LYS A 83 7.22 -9.95 13.04
C LYS A 83 7.93 -10.27 11.74
N GLN A 84 8.79 -9.40 11.25
CA GLN A 84 9.58 -9.72 10.05
C GLN A 84 10.43 -10.98 10.20
N LYS A 85 10.91 -11.25 11.42
CA LYS A 85 11.68 -12.48 11.67
C LYS A 85 10.81 -13.74 11.74
N THR A 86 9.57 -13.61 12.16
CA THR A 86 8.69 -14.76 12.44
C THR A 86 7.66 -15.01 11.36
N ILE A 87 7.21 -13.99 10.64
CA ILE A 87 6.14 -14.08 9.66
C ILE A 87 6.35 -15.15 8.60
N ARG A 88 7.59 -15.30 8.13
CA ARG A 88 7.94 -16.35 7.16
C ARG A 88 7.70 -17.77 7.71
N LYS A 89 7.93 -17.98 9.01
CA LYS A 89 7.67 -19.27 9.66
C LYS A 89 6.18 -19.54 9.84
N GLN A 90 5.40 -18.48 9.82
CA GLN A 90 3.94 -18.48 9.96
C GLN A 90 3.23 -18.44 8.60
N ASN A 91 3.94 -18.71 7.50
CA ASN A 91 3.40 -18.73 6.14
C ASN A 91 2.90 -17.37 5.63
N GLY A 92 3.40 -16.28 6.22
CA GLY A 92 3.03 -14.90 5.88
C GLY A 92 4.07 -14.19 5.02
N LEU A 93 3.61 -13.17 4.29
CA LEU A 93 4.41 -12.24 3.49
C LEU A 93 4.02 -10.81 3.84
N GLY A 94 4.99 -9.99 4.26
CA GLY A 94 4.80 -8.56 4.47
C GLY A 94 5.30 -7.75 3.27
N ILE A 95 4.50 -6.80 2.83
CA ILE A 95 4.83 -5.81 1.79
C ILE A 95 4.76 -4.43 2.43
N PHE A 96 5.84 -3.68 2.32
CA PHE A 96 5.95 -2.33 2.87
C PHE A 96 6.32 -1.38 1.75
N ASP A 97 5.59 -0.31 1.60
CA ASP A 97 5.89 0.69 0.58
C ASP A 97 6.23 2.07 1.16
N THR A 98 6.91 2.87 0.36
CA THR A 98 7.24 4.26 0.62
C THR A 98 7.32 5.07 -0.66
N GLN A 99 6.90 6.32 -0.56
CA GLN A 99 7.15 7.33 -1.59
C GLN A 99 8.48 8.07 -1.34
N SER A 100 9.02 8.00 -0.10
CA SER A 100 10.22 8.70 0.29
C SER A 100 11.26 7.76 0.89
N PRO A 101 12.32 7.39 0.14
CA PRO A 101 13.44 6.61 0.66
C PRO A 101 14.07 7.21 1.91
N SER A 102 14.18 8.53 1.97
CA SER A 102 14.78 9.25 3.10
C SER A 102 14.03 9.05 4.42
N ASP A 103 12.70 8.87 4.38
CA ASP A 103 11.90 8.66 5.60
C ASP A 103 12.25 7.32 6.24
N VAL A 104 12.39 6.26 5.43
CA VAL A 104 12.85 4.95 5.92
C VAL A 104 14.28 5.04 6.46
N LEU A 105 15.19 5.68 5.72
CA LEU A 105 16.61 5.74 6.10
C LEU A 105 16.88 6.53 7.39
N ARG A 106 16.09 7.56 7.67
CA ARG A 106 16.19 8.37 8.89
C ARG A 106 15.61 7.67 10.11
N HIS A 107 14.72 6.71 9.90
CA HIS A 107 14.07 6.02 11.00
C HIS A 107 15.03 5.03 11.71
N PRO A 108 15.05 4.96 13.06
CA PRO A 108 15.98 4.10 13.81
C PRO A 108 15.94 2.62 13.41
N ILE A 109 14.79 2.09 12.99
CA ILE A 109 14.67 0.70 12.53
C ILE A 109 14.74 0.55 11.01
N GLY A 110 14.85 1.66 10.27
CA GLY A 110 14.83 1.63 8.80
C GLY A 110 15.88 0.71 8.22
N ARG A 111 17.10 0.76 8.76
CA ARG A 111 18.18 -0.15 8.35
C ARG A 111 17.82 -1.62 8.57
N THR A 112 17.24 -1.96 9.71
CA THR A 112 16.78 -3.32 10.01
C THR A 112 15.71 -3.77 9.02
N MET A 113 14.76 -2.91 8.70
CA MET A 113 13.71 -3.19 7.71
C MET A 113 14.29 -3.46 6.32
N ILE A 114 15.23 -2.62 5.88
CA ILE A 114 15.93 -2.78 4.60
C ILE A 114 16.70 -4.11 4.56
N GLU A 115 17.43 -4.45 5.61
CA GLU A 115 18.22 -5.70 5.72
C GLU A 115 17.30 -6.95 5.73
N GLN A 116 16.15 -6.91 6.36
CA GLN A 116 15.20 -8.02 6.43
C GLN A 116 14.33 -8.14 5.17
N SER A 117 14.17 -7.08 4.40
CA SER A 117 13.45 -7.09 3.12
C SER A 117 14.35 -7.65 2.03
N VAL A 118 14.31 -8.97 1.84
CA VAL A 118 15.15 -9.68 0.86
C VAL A 118 14.86 -9.23 -0.55
N THR A 119 13.60 -9.01 -0.89
CA THR A 119 13.17 -8.48 -2.19
C THR A 119 12.86 -7.01 -2.07
N LYS A 120 13.45 -6.20 -2.94
CA LYS A 120 13.21 -4.75 -3.04
C LYS A 120 12.76 -4.42 -4.45
N ILE A 121 11.76 -3.56 -4.57
CA ILE A 121 11.20 -3.10 -5.83
C ILE A 121 11.41 -1.59 -5.90
N PHE A 122 12.08 -1.13 -6.95
CA PHE A 122 12.35 0.28 -7.19
C PHE A 122 11.61 0.73 -8.44
N LEU A 123 10.69 1.66 -8.27
CA LEU A 123 10.01 2.33 -9.36
C LEU A 123 10.92 3.37 -10.01
N ALA A 124 10.57 3.82 -11.21
CA ALA A 124 11.29 4.89 -11.90
C ALA A 124 11.34 6.16 -11.03
N ASN A 125 12.53 6.67 -10.79
CA ASN A 125 12.73 7.93 -10.09
C ASN A 125 13.92 8.71 -10.71
N PRO A 126 13.66 9.66 -11.62
CA PRO A 126 14.72 10.46 -12.24
C PRO A 126 15.44 11.37 -11.23
N GLU A 127 14.78 11.71 -10.11
CA GLU A 127 15.31 12.55 -9.04
C GLU A 127 15.97 11.74 -7.90
N ALA A 128 16.19 10.43 -8.12
CA ALA A 128 16.81 9.56 -7.13
C ALA A 128 18.17 10.10 -6.67
N VAL A 129 18.40 10.10 -5.35
CA VAL A 129 19.61 10.56 -4.71
C VAL A 129 20.54 9.36 -4.50
N ARG A 130 21.79 9.47 -4.95
CA ARG A 130 22.75 8.36 -4.94
C ARG A 130 22.98 7.80 -3.54
N GLU A 131 23.16 8.66 -2.55
CA GLU A 131 23.42 8.31 -1.16
C GLU A 131 22.29 7.46 -0.57
N GLU A 132 21.05 7.74 -0.94
CA GLU A 132 19.90 6.98 -0.47
C GLU A 132 19.84 5.60 -1.12
N TYR A 133 20.00 5.54 -2.43
CA TYR A 133 19.82 4.30 -3.17
C TYR A 133 21.03 3.38 -3.11
N VAL A 134 22.24 3.91 -3.25
CA VAL A 134 23.48 3.11 -3.22
C VAL A 134 23.88 2.81 -1.79
N ASP A 135 24.10 3.84 -0.99
CA ASP A 135 24.65 3.68 0.37
C ASP A 135 23.56 3.25 1.36
N GLY A 136 22.30 3.70 1.17
CA GLY A 136 21.15 3.36 2.01
C GLY A 136 20.51 2.01 1.68
N PHE A 137 20.07 1.82 0.45
CA PHE A 137 19.36 0.59 0.02
C PHE A 137 20.28 -0.48 -0.59
N GLY A 138 21.55 -0.20 -0.78
CA GLY A 138 22.55 -1.15 -1.26
C GLY A 138 22.45 -1.48 -2.75
N LEU A 139 22.06 -0.49 -3.58
CA LEU A 139 22.13 -0.62 -5.02
C LEU A 139 23.59 -0.48 -5.49
N THR A 140 23.95 -1.17 -6.56
CA THR A 140 25.15 -0.85 -7.33
C THR A 140 24.95 0.44 -8.12
N GLN A 141 26.04 1.06 -8.58
CA GLN A 141 25.95 2.25 -9.43
C GLN A 141 25.12 1.97 -10.70
N ALA A 142 25.29 0.81 -11.32
CA ALA A 142 24.52 0.42 -12.51
C ALA A 142 23.02 0.29 -12.22
N GLU A 143 22.64 -0.30 -11.09
CA GLU A 143 21.23 -0.42 -10.69
C GLU A 143 20.62 0.96 -10.39
N PHE A 144 21.38 1.86 -9.78
CA PHE A 144 20.94 3.25 -9.53
C PHE A 144 20.70 4.01 -10.84
N ASP A 145 21.63 3.88 -11.81
CA ASP A 145 21.50 4.52 -13.13
C ASP A 145 20.28 3.96 -13.89
N ILE A 146 19.98 2.66 -13.73
CA ILE A 146 18.76 2.04 -14.25
C ILE A 146 17.53 2.71 -13.64
N VAL A 147 17.40 2.80 -12.30
CA VAL A 147 16.24 3.40 -11.62
C VAL A 147 15.97 4.81 -12.13
N ARG A 148 17.01 5.62 -12.32
CA ARG A 148 16.88 6.98 -12.85
C ARG A 148 16.39 7.03 -14.29
N SER A 149 16.73 6.03 -15.10
CA SER A 149 16.42 5.98 -16.55
C SER A 149 15.13 5.24 -16.89
N LEU A 150 14.55 4.45 -15.97
CA LEU A 150 13.38 3.60 -16.26
C LEU A 150 12.17 4.36 -16.83
N GLY A 151 11.98 5.61 -16.44
CA GLY A 151 10.86 6.44 -16.92
C GLY A 151 11.06 7.03 -18.31
N ALA A 152 12.30 7.15 -18.78
CA ALA A 152 12.62 7.84 -20.03
C ALA A 152 12.14 7.11 -21.31
N GLN A 153 11.97 5.79 -21.23
CA GLN A 153 11.56 4.94 -22.34
C GLN A 153 10.05 4.67 -22.40
N GLY A 154 9.29 5.31 -21.50
CA GLY A 154 7.87 4.97 -21.30
C GLY A 154 7.69 3.58 -20.69
N GLY A 155 6.44 3.17 -20.50
CA GLY A 155 6.11 1.87 -19.91
C GLY A 155 6.07 1.89 -18.38
N ARG A 156 5.57 0.79 -17.80
CA ARG A 156 5.46 0.60 -16.35
C ARG A 156 6.58 -0.31 -15.88
N ARG A 157 7.82 0.16 -16.05
CA ARG A 157 9.02 -0.59 -15.71
C ARG A 157 9.49 -0.29 -14.31
N PHE A 158 10.06 -1.31 -13.66
CA PHE A 158 10.62 -1.22 -12.35
C PHE A 158 11.80 -2.19 -12.19
N LEU A 159 12.68 -1.90 -11.26
CA LEU A 159 13.81 -2.77 -10.92
C LEU A 159 13.42 -3.64 -9.71
N VAL A 160 13.54 -4.95 -9.87
CA VAL A 160 13.46 -5.90 -8.75
C VAL A 160 14.87 -6.32 -8.36
N LYS A 161 15.21 -6.19 -7.08
CA LYS A 161 16.49 -6.62 -6.52
C LYS A 161 16.23 -7.66 -5.43
N GLN A 162 16.94 -8.80 -5.53
CA GLN A 162 16.91 -9.85 -4.52
C GLN A 162 18.34 -10.31 -4.23
N GLY A 163 18.84 -9.95 -3.06
CA GLY A 163 20.25 -10.18 -2.72
C GLY A 163 21.17 -9.47 -3.72
N HIS A 164 21.99 -10.24 -4.42
CA HIS A 164 22.92 -9.73 -5.45
C HIS A 164 22.34 -9.76 -6.87
N ALA A 165 21.19 -10.39 -7.05
CA ALA A 165 20.54 -10.46 -8.35
C ALA A 165 19.56 -9.30 -8.52
N SER A 166 19.48 -8.76 -9.74
CA SER A 166 18.49 -7.77 -10.10
C SER A 166 17.97 -7.99 -11.52
N ALA A 167 16.72 -7.56 -11.76
CA ALA A 167 16.08 -7.64 -13.06
C ALA A 167 15.19 -6.44 -13.28
N ILE A 168 15.12 -5.96 -14.52
CA ILE A 168 14.12 -4.99 -14.95
C ILE A 168 12.87 -5.77 -15.33
N CYS A 169 11.75 -5.39 -14.71
CA CYS A 169 10.44 -5.95 -14.98
C CYS A 169 9.54 -4.88 -15.61
N GLU A 170 8.56 -5.31 -16.36
CA GLU A 170 7.51 -4.44 -16.90
C GLU A 170 6.14 -4.99 -16.43
N LEU A 171 5.30 -4.09 -15.92
CA LEU A 171 3.95 -4.42 -15.50
C LEU A 171 3.02 -4.31 -16.73
N ASP A 172 2.66 -5.44 -17.30
CA ASP A 172 1.65 -5.52 -18.35
C ASP A 172 0.26 -5.69 -17.73
N LEU A 173 -0.59 -4.69 -17.95
CA LEU A 173 -1.98 -4.65 -17.48
C LEU A 173 -2.97 -4.68 -18.65
N ALA A 174 -2.55 -5.12 -19.84
CA ALA A 174 -3.45 -5.30 -20.99
C ALA A 174 -4.54 -6.31 -20.66
N GLY A 175 -5.78 -5.95 -20.97
CA GLY A 175 -6.96 -6.76 -20.63
C GLY A 175 -7.46 -6.62 -19.20
N LEU A 176 -6.84 -5.76 -18.38
CA LEU A 176 -7.26 -5.47 -17.00
C LEU A 176 -7.81 -4.04 -16.84
N GLU A 177 -8.25 -3.40 -17.95
CA GLU A 177 -8.67 -2.00 -17.97
C GLU A 177 -9.84 -1.73 -17.01
N ASP A 178 -10.75 -2.67 -16.89
CA ASP A 178 -11.91 -2.58 -16.00
C ASP A 178 -11.47 -2.60 -14.53
N PHE A 179 -10.54 -3.49 -14.16
CA PHE A 179 -9.97 -3.55 -12.82
C PHE A 179 -9.19 -2.27 -12.50
N ILE A 180 -8.38 -1.78 -13.45
CA ILE A 180 -7.63 -0.52 -13.27
C ILE A 180 -8.60 0.63 -13.05
N THR A 181 -9.72 0.66 -13.75
CA THR A 181 -10.73 1.71 -13.61
C THR A 181 -11.31 1.74 -12.20
N VAL A 182 -11.63 0.58 -11.63
CA VAL A 182 -12.18 0.47 -10.27
C VAL A 182 -11.13 0.80 -9.21
N LEU A 183 -9.89 0.34 -9.40
CA LEU A 183 -8.80 0.52 -8.45
C LEU A 183 -8.11 1.89 -8.55
N SER A 184 -8.44 2.67 -9.58
CA SER A 184 -7.84 4.00 -9.80
C SER A 184 -8.62 5.07 -9.03
N ALA A 185 -8.13 5.44 -7.86
CA ALA A 185 -8.73 6.45 -6.98
C ALA A 185 -8.41 7.90 -7.42
N THR A 186 -8.55 8.21 -8.72
CA THR A 186 -8.49 9.61 -9.16
C THR A 186 -9.76 10.34 -8.73
N THR A 187 -9.65 11.65 -8.44
CA THR A 187 -10.79 12.48 -8.02
C THR A 187 -12.00 12.32 -8.95
N ASP A 188 -11.76 12.29 -10.26
CA ASP A 188 -12.83 12.15 -11.25
C ASP A 188 -13.49 10.76 -11.22
N ASN A 189 -12.70 9.70 -10.99
CA ASN A 189 -13.22 8.34 -10.89
C ASN A 189 -13.99 8.12 -9.59
N VAL A 190 -13.53 8.69 -8.49
CA VAL A 190 -14.22 8.63 -7.19
C VAL A 190 -15.56 9.36 -7.28
N ALA A 191 -15.57 10.60 -7.77
CA ALA A 191 -16.82 11.35 -7.96
C ALA A 191 -17.82 10.64 -8.88
N LEU A 192 -17.32 9.99 -9.94
CA LEU A 192 -18.17 9.20 -10.82
C LEU A 192 -18.73 7.96 -10.10
N LEU A 193 -17.88 7.25 -9.36
CA LEU A 193 -18.28 6.08 -8.57
C LEU A 193 -19.39 6.45 -7.57
N ASP A 194 -19.21 7.54 -6.82
CA ASP A 194 -20.20 8.02 -5.85
C ASP A 194 -21.54 8.35 -6.53
N ALA A 195 -21.50 9.11 -7.64
CA ALA A 195 -22.70 9.43 -8.39
C ALA A 195 -23.40 8.19 -8.99
N VAL A 196 -22.66 7.15 -9.37
CA VAL A 196 -23.25 5.89 -9.85
C VAL A 196 -23.87 5.12 -8.68
N ARG A 197 -23.21 5.07 -7.52
CA ARG A 197 -23.73 4.39 -6.33
C ARG A 197 -24.98 5.07 -5.76
N GLU A 198 -25.03 6.40 -5.78
CA GLU A 198 -26.26 7.13 -5.41
C GLU A 198 -27.46 6.73 -6.26
N ARG A 199 -27.26 6.49 -7.55
CA ARG A 199 -28.33 6.12 -8.50
C ARG A 199 -28.70 4.64 -8.46
N HIS A 200 -27.76 3.75 -8.22
CA HIS A 200 -27.90 2.30 -8.36
C HIS A 200 -27.73 1.50 -7.07
N GLY A 201 -27.48 2.19 -5.93
CA GLY A 201 -27.28 1.55 -4.64
C GLY A 201 -25.85 1.04 -4.43
N ASN A 202 -25.64 0.36 -3.29
CA ASN A 202 -24.30 -0.06 -2.85
C ASN A 202 -23.93 -1.48 -3.30
N ASP A 203 -24.85 -2.21 -3.95
CA ASP A 203 -24.55 -3.54 -4.46
C ASP A 203 -23.61 -3.48 -5.68
N PRO A 204 -22.39 -4.04 -5.60
CA PRO A 204 -21.43 -4.02 -6.71
C PRO A 204 -21.96 -4.62 -8.00
N PHE A 205 -22.83 -5.63 -7.93
CA PHE A 205 -23.40 -6.24 -9.12
C PHE A 205 -24.33 -5.28 -9.90
N GLN A 206 -24.84 -4.26 -9.25
CA GLN A 206 -25.70 -3.26 -9.88
C GLN A 206 -24.91 -2.05 -10.40
N TRP A 207 -24.01 -1.48 -9.60
CA TRP A 207 -23.31 -0.25 -9.97
C TRP A 207 -22.06 -0.46 -10.83
N LEU A 208 -21.34 -1.58 -10.69
CA LEU A 208 -20.07 -1.80 -11.39
C LEU A 208 -20.20 -1.82 -12.92
N PRO A 209 -21.17 -2.54 -13.53
CA PRO A 209 -21.33 -2.51 -14.98
C PRO A 209 -21.67 -1.12 -15.53
N VAL A 210 -22.37 -0.29 -14.74
CA VAL A 210 -22.71 1.08 -15.13
C VAL A 210 -21.47 1.97 -15.07
N LEU A 211 -20.69 1.88 -13.99
CA LEU A 211 -19.44 2.62 -13.84
C LEU A 211 -18.48 2.36 -15.01
N LEU A 212 -18.24 1.09 -15.33
CA LEU A 212 -17.34 0.70 -16.41
C LEU A 212 -17.78 1.28 -17.76
N ARG A 213 -19.08 1.23 -18.06
CA ARG A 213 -19.63 1.81 -19.28
C ARG A 213 -19.46 3.32 -19.33
N GLU A 214 -19.78 4.04 -18.26
CA GLU A 214 -19.64 5.49 -18.21
C GLU A 214 -18.18 5.96 -18.35
N VAL A 215 -17.22 5.22 -17.78
CA VAL A 215 -15.79 5.50 -17.96
C VAL A 215 -15.35 5.26 -19.40
N GLN A 216 -15.77 4.17 -20.04
CA GLN A 216 -15.49 3.90 -21.45
C GLN A 216 -16.04 5.01 -22.35
N ASP A 217 -17.27 5.44 -22.14
CA ASP A 217 -17.90 6.52 -22.90
C ASP A 217 -17.16 7.86 -22.75
N ARG A 218 -16.66 8.17 -21.54
CA ARG A 218 -15.84 9.36 -21.30
C ARG A 218 -14.52 9.30 -22.08
N ARG A 219 -13.81 8.15 -22.06
CA ARG A 219 -12.57 7.95 -22.82
C ARG A 219 -12.76 8.15 -24.32
N PHE A 220 -13.86 7.61 -24.89
CA PHE A 220 -14.20 7.79 -26.30
C PHE A 220 -14.49 9.25 -26.67
N ARG A 221 -15.17 10.00 -25.81
CA ARG A 221 -15.45 11.43 -26.04
C ARG A 221 -14.20 12.28 -25.98
N THR A 222 -13.27 11.98 -25.08
CA THR A 222 -12.01 12.70 -24.96
C THR A 222 -11.10 12.45 -26.15
N SER A 223 -10.96 11.20 -26.61
CA SER A 223 -10.13 10.85 -27.77
C SER A 223 -10.63 11.51 -29.08
N ARG A 224 -11.94 11.76 -29.24
CA ARG A 224 -12.49 12.47 -30.38
C ARG A 224 -12.33 14.01 -30.34
N ARG A 225 -11.98 14.57 -29.20
CA ARG A 225 -11.73 16.03 -29.08
C ARG A 225 -10.27 16.41 -29.29
N THR A 226 -9.37 15.42 -29.25
CA THR A 226 -7.91 15.58 -29.43
C THR A 226 -7.42 15.09 -30.79
N ALA A 227 -8.28 14.53 -31.62
CA ALA A 227 -8.03 14.17 -33.03
C ALA A 227 -8.69 15.21 -33.98
#